data_bf9c543e88ab6bf580eecc2246391130
#
_entry.id   bf9c543e88ab6bf580eecc2246391130
#
_cell.length_a   1.000
_cell.length_b   1.000
_cell.length_c   1.000
_cell.angle_alpha   90.00
_cell.angle_beta   90.00
_cell.angle_gamma   90.00
#
_symmetry.space_group_name_H-M   'P 1'
#
loop_
_entity.id
_entity.type
_entity.pdbx_description
1 polymer ?
#
loop_
_entity_poly.entity_id
_entity_poly.type
_entity_poly.pdbx_seq_one_letter_code
_entity_poly.pdbx_strand_id
1 'polypeptide(L)'
;MAHTDPRFHVPAPHARPGDTPDFSHIEIPPAGTARRPEVSIAGSETLDLALGLVRVLDHNHQAVGEWDPKLEPELLRQGLRHMVLTRVYDERMQKLQRQGKMSFYMKSMGEE
;
A
#
# COMPACT_ATOMS: atom_id res chain seq x y z
N MET A 1 29.81 11.80 32.06
CA MET A 1 28.99 11.44 30.88
C MET A 1 27.53 11.41 31.34
N ALA A 2 26.70 12.35 30.86
CA ALA A 2 25.29 12.42 31.23
C ALA A 2 24.55 11.28 30.50
N HIS A 3 24.02 10.33 31.27
CA HIS A 3 23.07 9.35 30.78
C HIS A 3 21.79 10.09 30.35
N THR A 4 21.58 10.29 29.07
CA THR A 4 20.30 10.72 28.55
C THR A 4 19.38 9.48 28.54
N ASP A 5 18.42 9.45 29.45
CA ASP A 5 17.37 8.42 29.43
C ASP A 5 16.68 8.42 28.08
N PRO A 6 16.55 7.24 27.40
CA PRO A 6 15.82 7.14 26.18
C PRO A 6 14.33 7.44 26.46
N ARG A 7 13.86 8.60 25.98
CA ARG A 7 12.45 8.94 26.07
C ARG A 7 11.72 8.40 24.85
N PHE A 8 10.72 7.58 25.08
CA PHE A 8 9.78 7.21 24.04
C PHE A 8 9.03 8.46 23.58
N HIS A 9 9.24 8.81 22.32
CA HIS A 9 8.43 9.83 21.67
C HIS A 9 7.23 9.18 21.03
N VAL A 10 6.04 9.38 21.59
CA VAL A 10 4.78 8.99 20.98
C VAL A 10 4.24 10.23 20.25
N PRO A 11 4.26 10.28 18.91
CA PRO A 11 3.70 11.40 18.17
C PRO A 11 2.20 11.51 18.47
N ALA A 12 1.70 12.75 18.52
CA ALA A 12 0.26 12.96 18.66
C ALA A 12 -0.47 12.34 17.44
N PRO A 13 -1.60 11.65 17.64
CA PRO A 13 -2.35 11.12 16.53
C PRO A 13 -2.91 12.26 15.67
N HIS A 14 -2.78 12.14 14.37
CA HIS A 14 -3.32 13.12 13.40
C HIS A 14 -4.85 13.18 13.41
N ALA A 15 -5.52 12.10 13.80
CA ALA A 15 -6.94 12.02 13.96
C ALA A 15 -7.32 11.11 15.12
N ARG A 16 -8.44 11.40 15.79
CA ARG A 16 -9.05 10.54 16.81
C ARG A 16 -10.25 9.80 16.22
N PRO A 17 -10.68 8.69 16.81
CA PRO A 17 -11.94 8.05 16.40
C PRO A 17 -13.09 9.04 16.44
N GLY A 18 -13.76 9.24 15.29
CA GLY A 18 -14.86 10.21 15.12
C GLY A 18 -14.48 11.55 14.50
N ASP A 19 -13.20 11.86 14.39
CA ASP A 19 -12.72 13.04 13.66
C ASP A 19 -12.76 12.79 12.14
N THR A 20 -12.95 13.86 11.37
CA THR A 20 -12.78 13.80 9.92
C THR A 20 -11.27 13.69 9.62
N PRO A 21 -10.80 12.66 8.90
CA PRO A 21 -9.39 12.52 8.57
C PRO A 21 -8.90 13.70 7.73
N ASP A 22 -7.77 14.27 8.10
CA ASP A 22 -7.07 15.29 7.31
C ASP A 22 -5.86 14.66 6.60
N PHE A 23 -5.94 14.57 5.28
CA PHE A 23 -4.88 14.06 4.41
C PHE A 23 -4.13 15.17 3.67
N SER A 24 -4.35 16.44 4.03
CA SER A 24 -3.73 17.60 3.35
C SER A 24 -2.19 17.61 3.43
N HIS A 25 -1.63 16.89 4.41
CA HIS A 25 -0.20 16.72 4.59
C HIS A 25 0.45 15.68 3.66
N ILE A 26 -0.37 14.91 2.93
CA ILE A 26 0.12 13.87 2.01
C ILE A 26 0.31 14.48 0.62
N GLU A 27 1.54 14.60 0.19
CA GLU A 27 1.88 14.98 -1.18
C GLU A 27 1.91 13.74 -2.07
N ILE A 28 1.05 13.74 -3.09
CA ILE A 28 1.02 12.66 -4.07
C ILE A 28 1.89 13.08 -5.26
N PRO A 29 3.03 12.41 -5.50
CA PRO A 29 3.91 12.76 -6.60
C PRO A 29 3.23 12.50 -7.96
N PRO A 30 3.62 13.23 -9.01
CA PRO A 30 3.17 12.92 -10.37
C PRO A 30 3.50 11.46 -10.74
N ALA A 31 2.65 10.85 -11.57
CA ALA A 31 2.88 9.50 -12.03
C ALA A 31 4.17 9.41 -12.88
N GLY A 32 4.92 8.33 -12.72
CA GLY A 32 6.14 8.06 -13.47
C GLY A 32 7.39 8.81 -13.01
N THR A 33 7.33 9.59 -11.93
CA THR A 33 8.49 10.36 -11.43
C THR A 33 9.42 9.55 -10.52
N ALA A 34 8.95 8.47 -9.92
CA ALA A 34 9.78 7.62 -9.08
C ALA A 34 10.78 6.83 -9.93
N ARG A 35 12.07 6.96 -9.60
CA ARG A 35 13.13 6.18 -10.25
C ARG A 35 12.98 4.70 -9.94
N ARG A 36 13.40 3.84 -10.85
CA ARG A 36 13.51 2.41 -10.64
C ARG A 36 14.98 2.04 -10.45
N PRO A 37 15.42 1.68 -9.24
CA PRO A 37 16.82 1.35 -9.01
C PRO A 37 17.16 -0.01 -9.61
N GLU A 38 18.46 -0.21 -9.85
CA GLU A 38 18.99 -1.51 -10.22
C GLU A 38 18.78 -2.51 -9.07
N VAL A 39 18.57 -3.78 -9.40
CA VAL A 39 18.30 -4.85 -8.41
C VAL A 39 19.44 -5.04 -7.42
N SER A 40 20.68 -4.72 -7.83
CA SER A 40 21.89 -4.88 -7.03
C SER A 40 22.22 -3.70 -6.13
N ILE A 41 21.40 -2.62 -6.16
CA ILE A 41 21.67 -1.42 -5.34
C ILE A 41 21.59 -1.74 -3.84
N ALA A 42 22.41 -1.08 -3.05
CA ALA A 42 22.34 -1.22 -1.59
C ALA A 42 21.01 -0.63 -1.03
N GLY A 43 20.41 -1.30 -0.05
CA GLY A 43 19.15 -0.85 0.55
C GLY A 43 19.20 0.57 1.13
N SER A 44 20.38 1.00 1.61
CA SER A 44 20.60 2.37 2.09
C SER A 44 20.41 3.46 1.01
N GLU A 45 20.56 3.08 -0.25
CA GLU A 45 20.43 3.99 -1.40
C GLU A 45 18.99 4.04 -1.97
N THR A 46 18.05 3.35 -1.33
CA THR A 46 16.63 3.29 -1.73
C THR A 46 15.70 3.97 -0.72
N LEU A 47 16.25 4.75 0.21
CA LEU A 47 15.49 5.40 1.29
C LEU A 47 14.42 6.35 0.75
N ASP A 48 14.70 7.04 -0.37
CA ASP A 48 13.74 7.88 -1.07
C ASP A 48 12.48 7.11 -1.51
N LEU A 49 12.64 5.85 -1.94
CA LEU A 49 11.51 5.00 -2.32
C LEU A 49 10.72 4.49 -1.12
N ALA A 50 11.39 4.28 0.02
CA ALA A 50 10.72 3.86 1.26
C ALA A 50 9.81 4.95 1.84
N LEU A 51 10.14 6.22 1.60
CA LEU A 51 9.39 7.38 2.08
C LEU A 51 8.48 7.99 1.00
N GLY A 52 8.55 7.49 -0.22
CA GLY A 52 7.79 7.98 -1.36
C GLY A 52 6.64 7.07 -1.77
N LEU A 53 5.83 7.57 -2.69
CA LEU A 53 4.77 6.81 -3.34
C LEU A 53 5.14 6.54 -4.80
N VAL A 54 5.18 5.28 -5.21
CA VAL A 54 5.37 4.91 -6.61
C VAL A 54 4.01 4.91 -7.30
N ARG A 55 3.81 5.86 -8.21
CA ARG A 55 2.61 5.94 -9.05
C ARG A 55 2.96 5.60 -10.48
N VAL A 56 2.30 4.58 -11.01
CA VAL A 56 2.45 4.14 -12.41
C VAL A 56 1.34 4.71 -13.30
N LEU A 57 0.10 4.81 -12.81
CA LEU A 57 -1.03 5.32 -13.58
C LEU A 57 -1.16 6.84 -13.41
N ASP A 58 -1.25 7.56 -14.53
CA ASP A 58 -1.59 8.98 -14.57
C ASP A 58 -3.10 9.22 -14.44
N HIS A 59 -3.55 10.47 -14.56
CA HIS A 59 -4.97 10.82 -14.49
C HIS A 59 -5.78 10.41 -15.73
N ASN A 60 -5.11 10.03 -16.81
CA ASN A 60 -5.73 9.51 -18.04
C ASN A 60 -5.74 7.97 -18.09
N HIS A 61 -5.40 7.33 -16.96
CA HIS A 61 -5.27 5.87 -16.84
C HIS A 61 -4.19 5.26 -17.75
N GLN A 62 -3.18 6.06 -18.09
CA GLN A 62 -2.03 5.59 -18.86
C GLN A 62 -0.89 5.21 -17.91
N ALA A 63 -0.27 4.06 -18.19
CA ALA A 63 0.93 3.65 -17.47
C ALA A 63 2.14 4.46 -17.96
N VAL A 64 2.88 5.05 -17.01
CA VAL A 64 4.00 5.94 -17.29
C VAL A 64 5.17 5.68 -16.34
N GLY A 65 6.37 5.99 -16.83
CA GLY A 65 7.61 5.91 -16.03
C GLY A 65 8.27 4.52 -16.03
N GLU A 66 9.36 4.43 -15.30
CA GLU A 66 10.23 3.24 -15.30
C GLU A 66 9.61 2.02 -14.57
N TRP A 67 8.60 2.27 -13.74
CA TRP A 67 7.88 1.23 -13.01
C TRP A 67 6.72 0.60 -13.79
N ASP A 68 6.45 1.08 -15.03
CA ASP A 68 5.48 0.43 -15.90
C ASP A 68 5.93 -1.00 -16.23
N PRO A 69 5.21 -2.04 -15.80
CA PRO A 69 5.59 -3.43 -16.04
C PRO A 69 5.38 -3.88 -17.48
N LYS A 70 4.74 -3.06 -18.32
CA LYS A 70 4.44 -3.35 -19.75
C LYS A 70 3.79 -4.71 -19.95
N LEU A 71 2.86 -5.05 -19.05
CA LEU A 71 2.16 -6.33 -19.10
C LEU A 71 1.09 -6.33 -20.21
N GLU A 72 0.92 -7.48 -20.82
CA GLU A 72 -0.15 -7.70 -21.79
C GLU A 72 -1.53 -7.49 -21.15
N PRO A 73 -2.49 -6.87 -21.87
CA PRO A 73 -3.83 -6.58 -21.33
C PRO A 73 -4.57 -7.80 -20.79
N GLU A 74 -4.35 -8.97 -21.37
CA GLU A 74 -4.98 -10.20 -20.90
C GLU A 74 -4.46 -10.62 -19.52
N LEU A 75 -3.15 -10.47 -19.27
CA LEU A 75 -2.56 -10.74 -17.97
C LEU A 75 -3.08 -9.76 -16.91
N LEU A 76 -3.24 -8.47 -17.28
CA LEU A 76 -3.82 -7.46 -16.38
C LEU A 76 -5.27 -7.80 -16.02
N ARG A 77 -6.09 -8.25 -16.99
CA ARG A 77 -7.47 -8.68 -16.71
C ARG A 77 -7.52 -9.90 -15.81
N GLN A 78 -6.61 -10.85 -16.02
CA GLN A 78 -6.50 -12.02 -15.16
C GLN A 78 -6.11 -11.62 -13.71
N GLY A 79 -5.13 -10.72 -13.55
CA GLY A 79 -4.74 -10.17 -12.26
C GLY A 79 -5.92 -9.50 -11.57
N LEU A 80 -6.62 -8.60 -12.25
CA LEU A 80 -7.81 -7.93 -11.71
C LEU A 80 -8.90 -8.94 -11.29
N ARG A 81 -9.13 -9.97 -12.11
CA ARG A 81 -10.09 -11.03 -11.77
C ARG A 81 -9.71 -11.74 -10.46
N HIS A 82 -8.43 -12.04 -10.26
CA HIS A 82 -7.95 -12.65 -9.02
C HIS A 82 -8.12 -11.71 -7.81
N MET A 83 -7.83 -10.43 -7.97
CA MET A 83 -8.03 -9.43 -6.92
C MET A 83 -9.51 -9.34 -6.50
N VAL A 84 -10.43 -9.29 -7.46
CA VAL A 84 -11.87 -9.28 -7.20
C VAL A 84 -12.32 -10.56 -6.51
N LEU A 85 -11.82 -11.73 -6.98
CA LEU A 85 -12.13 -13.03 -6.38
C LEU A 85 -11.66 -13.10 -4.93
N THR A 86 -10.43 -12.65 -4.63
CA THR A 86 -9.89 -12.58 -3.28
C THR A 86 -10.78 -11.71 -2.39
N ARG A 87 -11.20 -10.55 -2.87
CA ARG A 87 -12.07 -9.64 -2.12
C ARG A 87 -13.43 -10.28 -1.78
N VAL A 88 -14.05 -10.91 -2.76
CA VAL A 88 -15.34 -11.60 -2.56
C VAL A 88 -15.20 -12.79 -1.61
N TYR A 89 -14.10 -13.54 -1.74
CA TYR A 89 -13.77 -14.64 -0.83
C TYR A 89 -13.59 -14.14 0.61
N ASP A 90 -12.81 -13.09 0.82
CA ASP A 90 -12.58 -12.45 2.12
C ASP A 90 -13.90 -12.09 2.82
N GLU A 91 -14.79 -11.43 2.09
CA GLU A 91 -16.09 -11.06 2.63
C GLU A 91 -16.93 -12.28 3.03
N ARG A 92 -16.89 -13.32 2.21
CA ARG A 92 -17.60 -14.56 2.50
C ARG A 92 -17.05 -15.23 3.76
N MET A 93 -15.73 -15.35 3.84
CA MET A 93 -15.07 -16.00 4.98
C MET A 93 -15.29 -15.23 6.29
N GLN A 94 -15.24 -13.90 6.25
CA GLN A 94 -15.54 -13.09 7.43
C GLN A 94 -16.99 -13.26 7.90
N LYS A 95 -17.95 -13.39 6.97
CA LYS A 95 -19.35 -13.69 7.34
C LYS A 95 -19.47 -15.06 8.01
N LEU A 96 -18.75 -16.08 7.51
CA LEU A 96 -18.74 -17.42 8.10
C LEU A 96 -18.12 -17.42 9.51
N GLN A 97 -17.05 -16.67 9.72
CA GLN A 97 -16.45 -16.50 11.04
C GLN A 97 -17.43 -15.86 12.03
N ARG A 98 -18.11 -14.79 11.64
CA ARG A 98 -19.12 -14.13 12.49
C ARG A 98 -20.32 -15.03 12.80
N GLN A 99 -20.58 -16.03 11.95
CA GLN A 99 -21.63 -17.04 12.17
C GLN A 99 -21.13 -18.23 13.01
N GLY A 100 -19.89 -18.21 13.49
CA GLY A 100 -19.30 -19.31 14.26
C GLY A 100 -19.02 -20.58 13.44
N LYS A 101 -19.05 -20.49 12.10
CA LYS A 101 -18.79 -21.64 11.21
C LYS A 101 -17.31 -21.89 10.97
N MET A 102 -16.46 -20.99 11.43
CA MET A 102 -15.01 -21.14 11.43
C MET A 102 -14.41 -20.36 12.61
N SER A 103 -13.27 -20.81 13.11
CA SER A 103 -12.66 -20.28 14.34
C SER A 103 -11.99 -18.93 14.13
N PHE A 104 -11.21 -18.81 13.06
CA PHE A 104 -10.42 -17.59 12.79
C PHE A 104 -10.31 -17.35 11.29
N TYR A 105 -10.38 -16.08 10.90
CA TYR A 105 -10.08 -15.62 9.56
C TYR A 105 -9.54 -14.17 9.57
N MET A 106 -8.50 -13.93 8.82
CA MET A 106 -7.93 -12.59 8.60
C MET A 106 -8.00 -12.27 7.12
N LYS A 107 -8.54 -11.08 6.81
CA LYS A 107 -8.66 -10.62 5.42
C LYS A 107 -7.31 -10.25 4.83
N SER A 108 -7.18 -10.45 3.52
CA SER A 108 -6.02 -10.01 2.70
C SER A 108 -6.17 -8.58 2.18
N MET A 109 -7.08 -7.79 2.76
CA MET A 109 -7.43 -6.45 2.26
C MET A 109 -6.20 -5.55 2.14
N GLY A 110 -5.90 -5.10 0.92
CA GLY A 110 -4.72 -4.32 0.58
C GLY A 110 -3.50 -5.16 0.15
N GLU A 111 -3.61 -6.49 0.17
CA GLU A 111 -2.55 -7.43 -0.19
C GLU A 111 -3.00 -8.39 -1.32
N GLU A 112 -4.06 -8.05 -2.03
CA GLU A 112 -4.65 -8.86 -3.13
C GLU A 112 -3.72 -9.06 -4.32
#